data_23855e6f9a3f0d07b0f8b4400b910636
#
_entry.id   23855e6f9a3f0d07b0f8b4400b910636
#
_cell.length_a   1.000
_cell.length_b   1.000
_cell.length_c   1.000
_cell.angle_alpha   90.00
_cell.angle_beta   90.00
_cell.angle_gamma   90.00
#
_symmetry.space_group_name_H-M   'P 1'
#
loop_
_entity.id
_entity.type
_entity.pdbx_description
1 polymer ?
#
loop_
_entity_poly.entity_id
_entity_poly.type
_entity_poly.pdbx_seq_one_letter_code
_entity_poly.pdbx_strand_id
1 'polypeptide(L)'
;NKEVGDYFNAKEWIRLSSSHNYADEVTADEKGTSNKSIEKVCSHDLAIVTADTTICHTAIKLGENNTDLAMVMDGDNLLGIVTKSDITLKAVAKCMDINAPISNIMTSNVMTIDADKTIFDALEIMVMYNIKNLPVLKDGKVFGTVSTTSLLQNSQLQAVYLCQEITRAHSEEKIIELSSQKQEIFQTLVQTNVKPHTIQKVMSHIADTFCRAFVKMAEEK
;
A
#
# COMPACT_ATOMS: atom_id res chain seq x y z
N ASN A 1 -28.92 -4.33 -10.59
CA ASN A 1 -28.46 -3.04 -10.03
C ASN A 1 -27.01 -3.15 -9.58
N LYS A 2 -26.13 -3.26 -10.60
CA LYS A 2 -24.68 -3.41 -10.45
C LYS A 2 -23.94 -2.07 -10.26
N GLU A 3 -24.66 -0.94 -10.22
CA GLU A 3 -24.08 0.40 -10.32
C GLU A 3 -23.94 1.18 -8.99
N VAL A 4 -24.39 0.64 -7.87
CA VAL A 4 -24.30 1.37 -6.58
C VAL A 4 -23.07 1.00 -5.76
N GLY A 5 -22.46 -0.16 -6.03
CA GLY A 5 -21.29 -0.66 -5.29
C GLY A 5 -19.96 0.00 -5.66
N ASP A 6 -19.83 0.51 -6.88
CA ASP A 6 -18.57 1.03 -7.41
C ASP A 6 -18.31 2.52 -7.13
N TYR A 7 -19.30 3.24 -6.57
CA TYR A 7 -19.23 4.70 -6.41
C TYR A 7 -18.56 5.19 -5.12
N PHE A 8 -18.30 4.31 -4.14
CA PHE A 8 -17.56 4.69 -2.92
C PHE A 8 -16.17 4.07 -2.91
N ASN A 9 -15.40 4.45 -3.88
CA ASN A 9 -14.02 4.09 -4.06
C ASN A 9 -13.13 5.01 -3.16
N ALA A 10 -11.93 4.51 -2.75
CA ALA A 10 -10.91 5.29 -2.06
C ALA A 10 -10.66 6.67 -2.71
N LYS A 11 -10.92 6.78 -4.01
CA LYS A 11 -10.88 8.01 -4.80
C LYS A 11 -11.88 9.08 -4.33
N GLU A 12 -13.06 8.68 -3.90
CA GLU A 12 -14.08 9.60 -3.36
C GLU A 12 -13.75 10.00 -1.93
N TRP A 13 -13.16 9.10 -1.14
CA TRP A 13 -12.67 9.45 0.20
C TRP A 13 -11.52 10.44 0.13
N ILE A 14 -10.55 10.22 -0.77
CA ILE A 14 -9.46 11.15 -1.04
C ILE A 14 -10.00 12.49 -1.56
N ARG A 15 -11.01 12.46 -2.46
CA ARG A 15 -11.66 13.66 -3.00
C ARG A 15 -12.50 14.38 -1.95
N LEU A 16 -13.19 13.69 -1.06
CA LEU A 16 -13.93 14.29 0.06
C LEU A 16 -13.00 14.84 1.14
N SER A 17 -11.83 14.24 1.33
CA SER A 17 -10.78 14.78 2.21
C SER A 17 -10.07 15.99 1.58
N SER A 18 -10.02 16.10 0.25
CA SER A 18 -9.38 17.19 -0.48
C SER A 18 -10.33 18.31 -0.92
N SER A 19 -11.66 18.05 -1.05
CA SER A 19 -12.61 19.00 -1.62
C SER A 19 -13.30 19.97 -0.64
N HIS A 20 -13.04 19.84 0.65
CA HIS A 20 -13.40 20.90 1.60
C HIS A 20 -12.18 21.73 1.87
N ASN A 21 -12.18 22.99 1.39
CA ASN A 21 -11.28 24.10 1.68
C ASN A 21 -10.56 24.00 3.04
N TYR A 22 -9.64 23.03 3.16
CA TYR A 22 -8.74 22.91 4.30
C TYR A 22 -7.44 23.68 4.08
N ALA A 23 -7.36 24.43 2.97
CA ALA A 23 -6.13 25.14 2.60
C ALA A 23 -5.87 26.38 3.47
N ASP A 24 -6.88 26.95 4.14
CA ASP A 24 -6.74 28.28 4.74
C ASP A 24 -6.64 28.32 6.28
N GLU A 25 -6.76 27.20 6.99
CA GLU A 25 -6.67 27.21 8.48
C GLU A 25 -5.76 26.15 9.11
N VAL A 26 -4.93 25.47 8.34
CA VAL A 26 -3.96 24.52 8.91
C VAL A 26 -2.69 25.27 9.24
N THR A 27 -2.48 25.58 10.53
CA THR A 27 -1.21 26.09 11.04
C THR A 27 -0.05 25.16 10.68
N ALA A 28 1.16 25.70 10.55
CA ALA A 28 2.34 25.02 10.00
C ALA A 28 2.71 23.66 10.65
N ASP A 29 2.21 23.37 11.86
CA ASP A 29 2.47 22.13 12.60
C ASP A 29 1.52 20.96 12.23
N GLU A 30 0.36 21.21 11.63
CA GLU A 30 -0.64 20.18 11.30
C GLU A 30 -0.46 19.58 9.89
N LYS A 31 0.41 20.14 9.07
CA LYS A 31 0.84 19.54 7.78
C LYS A 31 1.72 18.29 7.94
N GLY A 32 1.84 17.81 9.16
CA GLY A 32 2.94 16.99 9.64
C GLY A 32 3.04 15.56 9.11
N THR A 33 1.99 14.88 8.65
CA THR A 33 2.14 13.45 8.30
C THR A 33 1.61 13.13 6.91
N SER A 34 0.49 13.68 6.52
CA SER A 34 -0.14 13.43 5.20
C SER A 34 0.64 14.05 4.05
N ASN A 35 1.36 15.12 4.31
CA ASN A 35 2.13 15.88 3.33
C ASN A 35 3.64 15.56 3.38
N LYS A 36 4.04 14.50 4.11
CA LYS A 36 5.43 14.06 4.10
C LYS A 36 5.79 13.52 2.71
N SER A 37 6.92 13.98 2.19
CA SER A 37 7.51 13.45 0.96
C SER A 37 7.85 11.96 1.15
N ILE A 38 7.67 11.17 0.10
CA ILE A 38 8.06 9.76 0.00
C ILE A 38 9.55 9.58 0.31
N GLU A 39 10.39 10.55 -0.07
CA GLU A 39 11.82 10.56 0.21
C GLU A 39 12.16 10.32 1.70
N LYS A 40 11.31 10.80 2.62
CA LYS A 40 11.54 10.69 4.06
C LYS A 40 11.09 9.37 4.68
N VAL A 41 10.31 8.58 3.94
CA VAL A 41 9.67 7.34 4.45
C VAL A 41 10.02 6.11 3.64
N CYS A 42 10.69 6.26 2.50
CA CYS A 42 11.13 5.12 1.69
C CYS A 42 12.27 4.36 2.38
N SER A 43 12.32 3.06 2.14
CA SER A 43 13.45 2.22 2.51
C SER A 43 14.51 2.26 1.42
N HIS A 44 15.78 2.25 1.84
CA HIS A 44 16.94 2.13 0.96
C HIS A 44 17.54 0.73 0.97
N ASP A 45 16.93 -0.21 1.71
CA ASP A 45 17.33 -1.62 1.68
C ASP A 45 16.80 -2.26 0.41
N LEU A 46 17.59 -2.19 -0.65
CA LEU A 46 17.22 -2.61 -1.99
C LEU A 46 17.85 -3.96 -2.35
N ALA A 47 17.02 -4.91 -2.75
CA ALA A 47 17.48 -6.10 -3.45
C ALA A 47 17.58 -5.78 -4.95
N ILE A 48 18.79 -5.57 -5.46
CA ILE A 48 19.03 -5.27 -6.88
C ILE A 48 19.63 -6.52 -7.54
N VAL A 49 19.07 -6.93 -8.68
CA VAL A 49 19.49 -8.05 -9.49
C VAL A 49 19.50 -7.67 -10.96
N THR A 50 20.20 -8.45 -11.80
CA THR A 50 20.15 -8.35 -13.25
C THR A 50 19.15 -9.33 -13.84
N ALA A 51 18.75 -9.16 -15.09
CA ALA A 51 17.73 -9.98 -15.75
C ALA A 51 18.11 -11.48 -15.87
N ASP A 52 19.40 -11.78 -15.90
CA ASP A 52 20.00 -13.11 -15.99
C ASP A 52 20.24 -13.77 -14.61
N THR A 53 20.11 -13.00 -13.51
CA THR A 53 20.18 -13.57 -12.14
C THR A 53 19.17 -14.67 -11.98
N THR A 54 19.56 -15.79 -11.34
CA THR A 54 18.65 -16.92 -11.16
C THR A 54 17.55 -16.61 -10.16
N ILE A 55 16.41 -17.31 -10.28
CA ILE A 55 15.28 -17.22 -9.34
C ILE A 55 15.76 -17.55 -7.92
N CYS A 56 16.59 -18.60 -7.77
CA CYS A 56 17.16 -18.98 -6.47
C CYS A 56 17.98 -17.85 -5.85
N HIS A 57 18.91 -17.27 -6.62
CA HIS A 57 19.78 -16.19 -6.10
C HIS A 57 18.99 -14.92 -5.76
N THR A 58 17.94 -14.63 -6.55
CA THR A 58 17.02 -13.51 -6.24
C THR A 58 16.27 -13.76 -4.93
N ALA A 59 15.82 -15.00 -4.68
CA ALA A 59 15.15 -15.36 -3.42
C ALA A 59 16.10 -15.19 -2.21
N ILE A 60 17.38 -15.58 -2.35
CA ILE A 60 18.40 -15.39 -1.30
C ILE A 60 18.57 -13.89 -1.02
N LYS A 61 18.75 -13.07 -2.04
CA LYS A 61 18.90 -11.60 -1.89
C LYS A 61 17.69 -10.94 -1.22
N LEU A 62 16.48 -11.38 -1.53
CA LEU A 62 15.27 -10.89 -0.84
C LEU A 62 15.28 -11.21 0.65
N GLY A 63 15.81 -12.38 1.03
CA GLY A 63 15.99 -12.78 2.43
C GLY A 63 17.07 -11.96 3.14
N GLU A 64 18.25 -11.84 2.53
CA GLU A 64 19.40 -11.11 3.08
C GLU A 64 19.09 -9.62 3.33
N ASN A 65 18.39 -8.97 2.39
CA ASN A 65 18.01 -7.56 2.51
C ASN A 65 16.69 -7.35 3.29
N ASN A 66 16.08 -8.42 3.82
CA ASN A 66 14.80 -8.37 4.53
C ASN A 66 13.73 -7.53 3.79
N THR A 67 13.68 -7.66 2.46
CA THR A 67 12.73 -6.94 1.60
C THR A 67 11.81 -7.91 0.89
N ASP A 68 10.62 -7.45 0.48
CA ASP A 68 9.65 -8.25 -0.27
C ASP A 68 9.74 -8.00 -1.78
N LEU A 69 10.57 -7.04 -2.21
CA LEU A 69 10.70 -6.59 -3.59
C LEU A 69 12.15 -6.61 -4.05
N ALA A 70 12.44 -7.30 -5.14
CA ALA A 70 13.69 -7.19 -5.89
C ALA A 70 13.48 -6.33 -7.15
N MET A 71 14.42 -5.44 -7.42
CA MET A 71 14.47 -4.64 -8.62
C MET A 71 15.39 -5.29 -9.64
N VAL A 72 14.89 -5.50 -10.85
CA VAL A 72 15.67 -6.05 -11.97
C VAL A 72 16.19 -4.87 -12.78
N MET A 73 17.52 -4.69 -12.77
CA MET A 73 18.18 -3.53 -13.34
C MET A 73 19.07 -3.92 -14.51
N ASP A 74 19.21 -2.98 -15.46
CA ASP A 74 20.30 -2.96 -16.47
C ASP A 74 21.01 -1.61 -16.36
N GLY A 75 22.18 -1.61 -15.74
CA GLY A 75 22.83 -0.39 -15.30
C GLY A 75 21.90 0.43 -14.38
N ASP A 76 21.59 1.66 -14.77
CA ASP A 76 20.67 2.55 -14.06
C ASP A 76 19.18 2.35 -14.45
N ASN A 77 18.90 1.50 -15.45
CA ASN A 77 17.55 1.32 -15.97
C ASN A 77 16.79 0.23 -15.20
N LEU A 78 15.61 0.56 -14.68
CA LEU A 78 14.70 -0.40 -14.06
C LEU A 78 13.96 -1.18 -15.16
N LEU A 79 14.33 -2.45 -15.36
CA LEU A 79 13.72 -3.34 -16.34
C LEU A 79 12.42 -3.98 -15.82
N GLY A 80 12.37 -4.26 -14.54
CA GLY A 80 11.25 -4.97 -13.94
C GLY A 80 11.38 -5.10 -12.43
N ILE A 81 10.39 -5.73 -11.83
CA ILE A 81 10.38 -6.08 -10.41
C ILE A 81 9.95 -7.53 -10.20
N VAL A 82 10.40 -8.11 -9.09
CA VAL A 82 9.96 -9.43 -8.62
C VAL A 82 9.69 -9.37 -7.13
N THR A 83 8.57 -9.92 -6.71
CA THR A 83 8.19 -10.04 -5.29
C THR A 83 8.37 -11.47 -4.80
N LYS A 84 8.40 -11.67 -3.46
CA LYS A 84 8.33 -13.01 -2.84
C LYS A 84 7.10 -13.79 -3.33
N SER A 85 5.96 -13.10 -3.52
CA SER A 85 4.75 -13.70 -4.07
C SER A 85 4.92 -14.16 -5.52
N ASP A 86 5.66 -13.41 -6.36
CA ASP A 86 5.94 -13.81 -7.74
C ASP A 86 6.76 -15.09 -7.78
N ILE A 87 7.80 -15.20 -6.93
CA ILE A 87 8.60 -16.43 -6.82
C ILE A 87 7.72 -17.60 -6.43
N THR A 88 6.85 -17.42 -5.41
CA THR A 88 5.95 -18.49 -4.96
C THR A 88 4.95 -18.90 -6.05
N LEU A 89 4.27 -17.92 -6.67
CA LEU A 89 3.13 -18.21 -7.57
C LEU A 89 3.56 -18.47 -9.01
N LYS A 90 4.63 -17.82 -9.48
CA LYS A 90 5.07 -17.94 -10.88
C LYS A 90 6.17 -18.98 -11.07
N ALA A 91 6.99 -19.25 -10.05
CA ALA A 91 8.06 -20.23 -10.13
C ALA A 91 7.72 -21.51 -9.34
N VAL A 92 7.56 -21.46 -8.02
CA VAL A 92 7.38 -22.65 -7.17
C VAL A 92 6.07 -23.37 -7.51
N ALA A 93 4.94 -22.66 -7.56
CA ALA A 93 3.64 -23.25 -7.87
C ALA A 93 3.55 -23.84 -9.30
N LYS A 94 4.45 -23.43 -10.20
CA LYS A 94 4.54 -23.96 -11.57
C LYS A 94 5.69 -24.95 -11.77
N CYS A 95 6.37 -25.37 -10.72
CA CYS A 95 7.52 -26.27 -10.75
C CYS A 95 8.60 -25.81 -11.75
N MET A 96 8.85 -24.50 -11.85
CA MET A 96 9.91 -23.97 -12.71
C MET A 96 11.30 -24.31 -12.16
N ASP A 97 12.27 -24.44 -13.06
CA ASP A 97 13.67 -24.54 -12.65
C ASP A 97 14.10 -23.29 -11.91
N ILE A 98 14.53 -23.42 -10.66
CA ILE A 98 15.01 -22.32 -9.82
C ILE A 98 16.31 -21.70 -10.32
N ASN A 99 17.03 -22.39 -11.23
CA ASN A 99 18.22 -21.86 -11.91
C ASN A 99 17.86 -21.04 -13.16
N ALA A 100 16.59 -21.01 -13.54
CA ALA A 100 16.13 -20.16 -14.63
C ALA A 100 16.32 -18.65 -14.30
N PRO A 101 16.54 -17.80 -15.31
CA PRO A 101 16.72 -16.35 -15.10
C PRO A 101 15.45 -15.69 -14.56
N ILE A 102 15.65 -14.68 -13.72
CA ILE A 102 14.55 -13.96 -13.05
C ILE A 102 13.66 -13.23 -14.04
N SER A 103 14.18 -12.87 -15.21
CA SER A 103 13.42 -12.26 -16.31
C SER A 103 12.21 -13.08 -16.73
N ASN A 104 12.20 -14.40 -16.50
CA ASN A 104 11.09 -15.27 -16.84
C ASN A 104 9.83 -15.04 -15.99
N ILE A 105 9.99 -14.46 -14.80
CA ILE A 105 8.88 -14.25 -13.85
C ILE A 105 8.71 -12.78 -13.44
N MET A 106 9.62 -11.87 -13.84
CA MET A 106 9.53 -10.46 -13.51
C MET A 106 8.29 -9.80 -14.12
N THR A 107 7.85 -8.74 -13.49
CA THR A 107 6.85 -7.80 -14.02
C THR A 107 7.58 -6.63 -14.64
N SER A 108 7.47 -6.46 -15.97
CA SER A 108 8.23 -5.44 -16.72
C SER A 108 7.54 -4.09 -16.77
N ASN A 109 6.20 -4.04 -16.66
CA ASN A 109 5.46 -2.77 -16.61
C ASN A 109 5.35 -2.30 -15.16
N VAL A 110 6.42 -1.63 -14.69
CA VAL A 110 6.58 -1.26 -13.29
C VAL A 110 5.90 0.07 -13.01
N MET A 111 4.96 0.07 -12.06
CA MET A 111 4.46 1.32 -11.48
C MET A 111 5.50 1.85 -10.51
N THR A 112 5.90 3.11 -10.69
CA THR A 112 6.87 3.82 -9.86
C THR A 112 6.28 5.10 -9.31
N ILE A 113 6.94 5.71 -8.33
CA ILE A 113 6.57 7.01 -7.78
C ILE A 113 7.81 7.87 -7.61
N ASP A 114 7.68 9.18 -7.84
CA ASP A 114 8.79 10.11 -7.61
C ASP A 114 8.96 10.43 -6.11
N ALA A 115 10.18 10.63 -5.68
CA ALA A 115 10.56 10.86 -4.29
C ALA A 115 9.95 12.14 -3.68
N ASP A 116 9.62 13.14 -4.52
CA ASP A 116 8.99 14.40 -4.12
C ASP A 116 7.48 14.28 -3.85
N LYS A 117 6.86 13.19 -4.34
CA LYS A 117 5.43 12.90 -4.12
C LYS A 117 5.13 12.65 -2.65
N THR A 118 3.85 12.74 -2.32
CA THR A 118 3.38 12.55 -0.95
C THR A 118 3.07 11.09 -0.64
N ILE A 119 2.97 10.77 0.65
CA ILE A 119 2.48 9.47 1.12
C ILE A 119 1.09 9.15 0.53
N PHE A 120 0.22 10.17 0.39
CA PHE A 120 -1.11 9.98 -0.20
C PHE A 120 -1.06 9.58 -1.67
N ASP A 121 -0.17 10.19 -2.45
CA ASP A 121 0.02 9.81 -3.86
C ASP A 121 0.43 8.34 -3.99
N ALA A 122 1.34 7.87 -3.10
CA ALA A 122 1.74 6.46 -3.07
C ALA A 122 0.58 5.53 -2.72
N LEU A 123 -0.21 5.89 -1.71
CA LEU A 123 -1.38 5.10 -1.31
C LEU A 123 -2.44 5.06 -2.41
N GLU A 124 -2.71 6.18 -3.08
CA GLU A 124 -3.65 6.22 -4.20
C GLU A 124 -3.24 5.21 -5.28
N ILE A 125 -1.96 5.22 -5.68
CA ILE A 125 -1.42 4.26 -6.64
C ILE A 125 -1.56 2.82 -6.12
N MET A 126 -1.16 2.56 -4.88
CA MET A 126 -1.22 1.22 -4.28
C MET A 126 -2.65 0.67 -4.23
N VAL A 127 -3.63 1.51 -3.89
CA VAL A 127 -5.04 1.15 -3.85
C VAL A 127 -5.60 0.93 -5.25
N MET A 128 -5.38 1.89 -6.15
CA MET A 128 -5.93 1.87 -7.51
C MET A 128 -5.47 0.65 -8.29
N TYR A 129 -4.20 0.27 -8.14
CA TYR A 129 -3.60 -0.85 -8.87
C TYR A 129 -3.47 -2.12 -8.05
N ASN A 130 -3.99 -2.14 -6.80
CA ASN A 130 -3.92 -3.27 -5.88
C ASN A 130 -2.48 -3.81 -5.69
N ILE A 131 -1.52 -2.92 -5.54
CA ILE A 131 -0.11 -3.22 -5.34
C ILE A 131 0.33 -2.82 -3.93
N LYS A 132 1.31 -3.54 -3.38
CA LYS A 132 1.78 -3.36 -2.00
C LYS A 132 3.13 -2.67 -1.90
N ASN A 133 3.86 -2.63 -2.99
CA ASN A 133 5.22 -2.08 -3.04
C ASN A 133 5.36 -1.21 -4.29
N LEU A 134 6.00 -0.05 -4.14
CA LEU A 134 6.34 0.87 -5.22
C LEU A 134 7.83 1.18 -5.19
N PRO A 135 8.57 1.00 -6.29
CA PRO A 135 9.86 1.62 -6.46
C PRO A 135 9.74 3.14 -6.47
N VAL A 136 10.65 3.78 -5.76
CA VAL A 136 10.76 5.24 -5.68
C VAL A 136 11.86 5.70 -6.59
N LEU A 137 11.57 6.67 -7.43
CA LEU A 137 12.56 7.30 -8.32
C LEU A 137 12.92 8.69 -7.81
N LYS A 138 14.19 9.05 -7.98
CA LYS A 138 14.68 10.41 -7.81
C LYS A 138 15.55 10.76 -9.00
N ASP A 139 15.25 11.85 -9.68
CA ASP A 139 15.94 12.26 -10.91
C ASP A 139 16.00 11.14 -11.98
N GLY A 140 14.90 10.37 -12.08
CA GLY A 140 14.78 9.26 -13.02
C GLY A 140 15.53 7.98 -12.66
N LYS A 141 16.24 7.95 -11.51
CA LYS A 141 16.98 6.78 -11.02
C LYS A 141 16.26 6.16 -9.82
N VAL A 142 16.46 4.85 -9.66
CA VAL A 142 15.95 4.13 -8.48
C VAL A 142 16.61 4.71 -7.22
N PHE A 143 15.79 5.19 -6.31
CA PHE A 143 16.21 5.82 -5.07
C PHE A 143 15.88 4.96 -3.84
N GLY A 144 14.74 4.27 -3.86
CA GLY A 144 14.28 3.48 -2.73
C GLY A 144 13.05 2.64 -3.07
N THR A 145 12.42 2.09 -2.04
CA THR A 145 11.10 1.46 -2.12
C THR A 145 10.20 1.99 -1.04
N VAL A 146 8.92 2.02 -1.33
CA VAL A 146 7.88 2.27 -0.33
C VAL A 146 6.89 1.11 -0.36
N SER A 147 6.53 0.61 0.83
CA SER A 147 5.55 -0.46 0.98
C SER A 147 4.34 0.01 1.78
N THR A 148 3.20 -0.68 1.60
CA THR A 148 2.04 -0.43 2.47
C THR A 148 2.39 -0.58 3.94
N THR A 149 3.24 -1.54 4.29
CA THR A 149 3.69 -1.77 5.67
C THR A 149 4.50 -0.60 6.22
N SER A 150 5.44 -0.05 5.44
CA SER A 150 6.23 1.12 5.87
C SER A 150 5.38 2.39 6.01
N LEU A 151 4.35 2.53 5.17
CA LEU A 151 3.41 3.65 5.25
C LEU A 151 2.47 3.52 6.45
N LEU A 152 2.05 2.29 6.79
CA LEU A 152 1.11 1.99 7.88
C LEU A 152 1.65 2.26 9.28
N GLN A 153 2.95 2.43 9.44
CA GLN A 153 3.53 2.90 10.70
C GLN A 153 3.11 4.35 11.03
N ASN A 154 2.47 5.03 10.09
CA ASN A 154 1.77 6.28 10.33
C ASN A 154 0.30 6.00 10.70
N SER A 155 -0.08 6.37 11.90
CA SER A 155 -1.40 6.09 12.52
C SER A 155 -2.63 6.48 11.69
N GLN A 156 -2.53 7.50 10.83
CA GLN A 156 -3.64 7.93 9.97
C GLN A 156 -3.91 6.94 8.82
N LEU A 157 -2.92 6.13 8.46
CA LEU A 157 -3.02 5.19 7.35
C LEU A 157 -3.55 3.82 7.78
N GLN A 158 -3.47 3.48 9.07
CA GLN A 158 -4.07 2.26 9.63
C GLN A 158 -5.58 2.22 9.38
N ALA A 159 -6.24 3.38 9.47
CA ALA A 159 -7.68 3.49 9.20
C ALA A 159 -8.04 3.15 7.73
N VAL A 160 -7.24 3.65 6.77
CA VAL A 160 -7.43 3.37 5.34
C VAL A 160 -7.22 1.88 5.04
N TYR A 161 -6.16 1.31 5.60
CA TYR A 161 -5.87 -0.12 5.44
C TYR A 161 -6.98 -0.99 6.04
N LEU A 162 -7.45 -0.68 7.24
CA LEU A 162 -8.56 -1.40 7.85
C LEU A 162 -9.81 -1.38 6.97
N CYS A 163 -10.17 -0.22 6.41
CA CYS A 163 -11.30 -0.12 5.48
C CYS A 163 -11.12 -0.99 4.22
N GLN A 164 -9.89 -1.08 3.68
CA GLN A 164 -9.62 -1.96 2.54
C GLN A 164 -9.74 -3.44 2.90
N GLU A 165 -9.19 -3.86 4.05
CA GLU A 165 -9.28 -5.24 4.52
C GLU A 165 -10.74 -5.64 4.78
N ILE A 166 -11.55 -4.76 5.37
CA ILE A 166 -12.98 -4.99 5.57
C ILE A 166 -13.69 -5.17 4.22
N THR A 167 -13.40 -4.31 3.24
CA THR A 167 -14.02 -4.37 1.91
C THR A 167 -13.67 -5.66 1.15
N ARG A 168 -12.48 -6.22 1.41
CA ARG A 168 -11.98 -7.47 0.82
C ARG A 168 -12.35 -8.72 1.60
N ALA A 169 -12.88 -8.58 2.80
CA ALA A 169 -13.26 -9.72 3.64
C ALA A 169 -14.42 -10.49 3.00
N HIS A 170 -14.27 -11.81 2.92
CA HIS A 170 -15.27 -12.73 2.36
C HIS A 170 -15.91 -13.61 3.42
N SER A 171 -15.62 -13.41 4.71
CA SER A 171 -16.21 -14.17 5.81
C SER A 171 -16.53 -13.29 7.01
N GLU A 172 -17.57 -13.68 7.75
CA GLU A 172 -18.00 -12.99 8.97
C GLU A 172 -16.90 -13.02 10.04
N GLU A 173 -16.21 -14.16 10.18
CA GLU A 173 -15.13 -14.34 11.14
C GLU A 173 -13.99 -13.32 10.89
N LYS A 174 -13.65 -13.09 9.61
CA LYS A 174 -12.62 -12.11 9.24
C LYS A 174 -13.03 -10.68 9.57
N ILE A 175 -14.30 -10.33 9.36
CA ILE A 175 -14.82 -8.99 9.72
C ILE A 175 -14.81 -8.80 11.24
N ILE A 176 -15.17 -9.83 12.01
CA ILE A 176 -15.14 -9.79 13.48
C ILE A 176 -13.68 -9.62 13.96
N GLU A 177 -12.74 -10.36 13.41
CA GLU A 177 -11.30 -10.19 13.70
C GLU A 177 -10.84 -8.75 13.46
N LEU A 178 -11.17 -8.19 12.30
CA LEU A 178 -10.81 -6.83 11.92
C LEU A 178 -11.45 -5.77 12.83
N SER A 179 -12.61 -6.07 13.44
CA SER A 179 -13.30 -5.12 14.32
C SER A 179 -12.49 -4.77 15.58
N SER A 180 -11.61 -5.67 16.04
CA SER A 180 -10.75 -5.43 17.19
C SER A 180 -9.72 -4.31 16.94
N GLN A 181 -9.29 -4.11 15.71
CA GLN A 181 -8.30 -3.08 15.32
C GLN A 181 -8.85 -1.65 15.40
N LYS A 182 -10.19 -1.50 15.40
CA LYS A 182 -10.84 -0.19 15.49
C LYS A 182 -10.46 0.57 16.77
N GLN A 183 -10.34 -0.13 17.89
CA GLN A 183 -10.01 0.48 19.17
C GLN A 183 -8.54 0.96 19.20
N GLU A 184 -7.63 0.20 18.63
CA GLU A 184 -6.22 0.55 18.51
C GLU A 184 -6.03 1.81 17.64
N ILE A 185 -6.72 1.86 16.48
CA ILE A 185 -6.70 3.04 15.60
C ILE A 185 -7.23 4.27 16.34
N PHE A 186 -8.34 4.15 17.07
CA PHE A 186 -8.89 5.26 17.85
C PHE A 186 -7.88 5.77 18.88
N GLN A 187 -7.27 4.87 19.67
CA GLN A 187 -6.26 5.24 20.67
C GLN A 187 -5.07 5.95 20.03
N THR A 188 -4.60 5.45 18.90
CA THR A 188 -3.47 6.04 18.17
C THR A 188 -3.81 7.44 17.65
N LEU A 189 -5.01 7.63 17.10
CA LEU A 189 -5.46 8.93 16.62
C LEU A 189 -5.57 9.96 17.77
N VAL A 190 -6.03 9.52 18.94
CA VAL A 190 -6.10 10.39 20.14
C VAL A 190 -4.71 10.76 20.64
N GLN A 191 -3.77 9.81 20.68
CA GLN A 191 -2.39 10.03 21.13
C GLN A 191 -1.58 10.93 20.19
N THR A 192 -1.91 10.96 18.90
CA THR A 192 -1.20 11.76 17.88
C THR A 192 -1.75 13.18 17.73
N ASN A 193 -2.54 13.68 18.68
CA ASN A 193 -3.09 15.03 18.68
C ASN A 193 -3.92 15.40 17.43
N VAL A 194 -4.55 14.42 16.80
CA VAL A 194 -5.47 14.65 15.68
C VAL A 194 -6.71 15.39 16.17
N LYS A 195 -7.21 16.37 15.41
CA LYS A 195 -8.42 17.13 15.77
C LYS A 195 -9.62 16.20 16.03
N PRO A 196 -10.43 16.45 17.07
CA PRO A 196 -11.59 15.60 17.41
C PRO A 196 -12.55 15.36 16.24
N HIS A 197 -12.78 16.39 15.42
CA HIS A 197 -13.62 16.29 14.23
C HIS A 197 -13.07 15.31 13.17
N THR A 198 -11.76 15.29 12.98
CA THR A 198 -11.10 14.35 12.07
C THR A 198 -11.18 12.91 12.61
N ILE A 199 -10.96 12.73 13.92
CA ILE A 199 -11.14 11.43 14.58
C ILE A 199 -12.58 10.94 14.38
N GLN A 200 -13.57 11.79 14.60
CA GLN A 200 -14.97 11.45 14.39
C GLN A 200 -15.25 11.01 12.96
N LYS A 201 -14.76 11.75 11.95
CA LYS A 201 -14.94 11.40 10.54
C LYS A 201 -14.31 10.05 10.19
N VAL A 202 -13.08 9.80 10.64
CA VAL A 202 -12.36 8.54 10.39
C VAL A 202 -13.12 7.38 11.03
N MET A 203 -13.53 7.51 12.29
CA MET A 203 -14.25 6.45 13.00
C MET A 203 -15.63 6.19 12.40
N SER A 204 -16.35 7.23 11.96
CA SER A 204 -17.63 7.10 11.25
C SER A 204 -17.45 6.33 9.94
N HIS A 205 -16.40 6.65 9.15
CA HIS A 205 -16.14 5.97 7.91
C HIS A 205 -15.78 4.48 8.10
N ILE A 206 -14.99 4.16 9.12
CA ILE A 206 -14.71 2.76 9.50
C ILE A 206 -16.01 2.04 9.84
N ALA A 207 -16.88 2.65 10.65
CA ALA A 207 -18.16 2.07 11.03
C ALA A 207 -19.08 1.82 9.81
N ASP A 208 -19.17 2.80 8.90
CA ASP A 208 -19.94 2.66 7.66
C ASP A 208 -19.40 1.53 6.77
N THR A 209 -18.07 1.36 6.71
CA THR A 209 -17.45 0.28 5.94
C THR A 209 -17.79 -1.10 6.51
N PHE A 210 -17.79 -1.26 7.84
CA PHE A 210 -18.27 -2.47 8.50
C PHE A 210 -19.76 -2.75 8.17
N CYS A 211 -20.61 -1.75 8.30
CA CYS A 211 -22.05 -1.90 8.00
C CYS A 211 -22.28 -2.37 6.56
N ARG A 212 -21.59 -1.78 5.59
CA ARG A 212 -21.69 -2.17 4.18
C ARG A 212 -21.20 -3.60 3.94
N ALA A 213 -20.09 -3.99 4.56
CA ALA A 213 -19.57 -5.35 4.43
C ALA A 213 -20.58 -6.39 4.96
N PHE A 214 -21.20 -6.14 6.11
CA PHE A 214 -22.26 -7.02 6.65
C PHE A 214 -23.50 -7.07 5.78
N VAL A 215 -23.97 -5.93 5.25
CA VAL A 215 -25.11 -5.88 4.32
C VAL A 215 -24.81 -6.70 3.07
N LYS A 216 -23.64 -6.50 2.47
CA LYS A 216 -23.22 -7.27 1.29
C LYS A 216 -23.21 -8.78 1.55
N MET A 217 -22.68 -9.23 2.69
CA MET A 217 -22.68 -10.64 3.05
C MET A 217 -24.09 -11.20 3.31
N ALA A 218 -25.00 -10.38 3.81
CA ALA A 218 -26.39 -10.80 4.00
C ALA A 218 -27.16 -10.92 2.68
N GLU A 219 -26.79 -10.14 1.65
CA GLU A 219 -27.37 -10.21 0.31
C GLU A 219 -26.84 -11.40 -0.53
N GLU A 220 -25.65 -11.90 -0.18
CA GLU A 220 -25.00 -13.05 -0.87
C GLU A 220 -25.44 -14.42 -0.31
N LYS A 221 -26.19 -14.45 0.80
CA LYS A 221 -26.80 -15.65 1.41
C LYS A 221 -28.22 -15.88 0.91
#